data_5b71b7cea4c4d90992633ff3b346a0cd
#
_entry.id   5b71b7cea4c4d90992633ff3b346a0cd
#
_cell.length_a   1.000
_cell.length_b   1.000
_cell.length_c   1.000
_cell.angle_alpha   90.00
_cell.angle_beta   90.00
_cell.angle_gamma   90.00
#
_symmetry.space_group_name_H-M   'P 1'
#
loop_
_entity.id
_entity.type
_entity.pdbx_description
1 polymer ?
#
loop_
_entity_poly.entity_id
_entity_poly.type
_entity_poly.pdbx_seq_one_letter_code
_entity_poly.pdbx_strand_id
1 'polypeptide(L)'
;MRPKDEKWFPHFFSKHPEIRVFDARKGAVPMEQMDGLLLTGGSDITPEFLRQESVDLTLIYQDDLEPKRDRWEFEAISNALARGLPILGICRGIQVLNVALGGTLILDIPGHGLPEQKDQDIQPLRYDGRVQHQYQNVNSSHHQAIDRVADGFEVEAWCTDDDIIEQVRLRDYPFALAVQYHPERGKIYDALFEDFFARLKSAKS
;
A
#
# COMPACT_ATOMS: atom_id res chain seq x y z
N MET A 1 8.51 1.38 8.17
CA MET A 1 7.92 2.75 8.01
C MET A 1 9.04 3.78 7.96
N ARG A 2 9.01 4.78 7.07
CA ARG A 2 10.04 5.85 7.06
C ARG A 2 9.89 6.75 8.27
N PRO A 3 10.99 7.30 8.85
CA PRO A 3 10.91 8.17 10.03
C PRO A 3 9.99 9.37 9.86
N LYS A 4 9.97 9.98 8.66
CA LYS A 4 9.10 11.14 8.36
C LYS A 4 7.59 10.80 8.38
N ASP A 5 7.22 9.54 8.19
CA ASP A 5 5.84 9.07 8.13
C ASP A 5 5.38 8.50 9.49
N GLU A 6 6.30 8.21 10.42
CA GLU A 6 5.96 7.66 11.74
C GLU A 6 4.96 8.50 12.53
N LYS A 7 4.99 9.81 12.37
CA LYS A 7 4.10 10.75 13.09
C LYS A 7 2.60 10.56 12.80
N TRP A 8 2.25 9.92 11.68
CA TRP A 8 0.88 9.76 11.25
C TRP A 8 0.18 8.55 11.86
N PHE A 9 0.91 7.48 12.15
CA PHE A 9 0.35 6.20 12.59
C PHE A 9 -0.08 6.12 14.06
N PRO A 10 0.54 6.85 15.04
CA PRO A 10 0.13 6.78 16.44
C PRO A 10 -1.36 7.07 16.68
N HIS A 11 -1.97 7.91 15.84
CA HIS A 11 -3.39 8.22 15.91
C HIS A 11 -4.26 6.94 15.80
N PHE A 12 -3.92 6.03 14.92
CA PHE A 12 -4.66 4.79 14.71
C PHE A 12 -4.33 3.75 15.78
N PHE A 13 -3.07 3.49 16.03
CA PHE A 13 -2.64 2.45 16.97
C PHE A 13 -2.96 2.79 18.44
N SER A 14 -3.03 4.06 18.81
CA SER A 14 -3.38 4.47 20.19
C SER A 14 -4.80 4.07 20.60
N LYS A 15 -5.70 3.88 19.63
CA LYS A 15 -7.07 3.40 19.87
C LYS A 15 -7.13 1.89 20.08
N HIS A 16 -6.06 1.15 19.76
CA HIS A 16 -5.96 -0.30 19.78
C HIS A 16 -4.71 -0.76 20.55
N PRO A 17 -4.66 -0.57 21.88
CA PRO A 17 -3.49 -0.92 22.70
C PRO A 17 -3.20 -2.42 22.71
N GLU A 18 -4.15 -3.25 22.31
CA GLU A 18 -3.98 -4.70 22.13
C GLU A 18 -3.17 -5.06 20.86
N ILE A 19 -3.03 -4.14 19.91
CA ILE A 19 -2.25 -4.36 18.69
C ILE A 19 -0.78 -4.06 18.94
N ARG A 20 0.05 -5.08 18.77
CA ARG A 20 1.51 -4.96 18.89
C ARG A 20 2.12 -4.74 17.50
N VAL A 21 2.77 -3.62 17.32
CA VAL A 21 3.41 -3.23 16.05
C VAL A 21 4.88 -3.63 16.06
N PHE A 22 5.30 -4.36 15.04
CA PHE A 22 6.71 -4.64 14.74
C PHE A 22 7.12 -3.84 13.49
N ASP A 23 8.12 -2.99 13.62
CA ASP A 23 8.67 -2.25 12.49
C ASP A 23 9.93 -2.95 11.95
N ALA A 24 9.79 -3.57 10.78
CA ALA A 24 10.86 -4.33 10.12
C ALA A 24 12.11 -3.49 9.78
N ARG A 25 12.00 -2.16 9.75
CA ARG A 25 13.17 -1.28 9.58
C ARG A 25 13.95 -1.07 10.87
N LYS A 26 13.33 -1.33 12.03
CA LYS A 26 13.95 -1.14 13.37
C LYS A 26 14.50 -2.43 13.95
N GLY A 27 14.09 -3.57 13.44
CA GLY A 27 14.54 -4.86 13.97
C GLY A 27 13.95 -6.06 13.25
N ALA A 28 14.37 -7.25 13.64
CA ALA A 28 13.85 -8.49 13.12
C ALA A 28 12.36 -8.65 13.50
N VAL A 29 11.56 -9.06 12.55
CA VAL A 29 10.15 -9.40 12.75
C VAL A 29 9.99 -10.90 12.64
N PRO A 30 9.48 -11.57 13.68
CA PRO A 30 9.20 -12.99 13.62
C PRO A 30 7.95 -13.22 12.75
N MET A 31 8.14 -13.61 11.49
CA MET A 31 7.05 -13.73 10.51
C MET A 31 5.97 -14.73 10.94
N GLU A 32 6.36 -15.76 11.67
CA GLU A 32 5.43 -16.75 12.24
C GLU A 32 4.48 -16.19 13.31
N GLN A 33 4.83 -15.03 13.90
CA GLN A 33 4.02 -14.34 14.91
C GLN A 33 3.16 -13.20 14.33
N MET A 34 3.27 -12.92 13.03
CA MET A 34 2.42 -11.91 12.40
C MET A 34 0.95 -12.36 12.38
N ASP A 35 0.05 -11.45 12.74
CA ASP A 35 -1.40 -11.59 12.61
C ASP A 35 -1.96 -10.73 11.45
N GLY A 36 -1.12 -9.94 10.81
CA GLY A 36 -1.42 -9.14 9.63
C GLY A 36 -0.22 -8.35 9.13
N LEU A 37 -0.31 -7.83 7.93
CA LEU A 37 0.76 -7.11 7.25
C LEU A 37 0.30 -5.71 6.83
N LEU A 38 1.01 -4.68 7.31
CA LEU A 38 0.85 -3.31 6.86
C LEU A 38 2.07 -2.90 6.02
N LEU A 39 1.86 -2.73 4.72
CA LEU A 39 2.84 -2.21 3.77
C LEU A 39 2.67 -0.69 3.66
N THR A 40 3.67 0.06 4.05
CA THR A 40 3.61 1.53 4.11
C THR A 40 4.28 2.19 2.91
N GLY A 41 4.04 3.48 2.71
CA GLY A 41 4.73 4.30 1.72
C GLY A 41 6.26 4.19 1.81
N GLY A 42 6.94 4.59 0.74
CA GLY A 42 8.39 4.40 0.66
C GLY A 42 9.03 4.98 -0.60
N SER A 43 10.27 4.57 -0.84
CA SER A 43 11.05 4.75 -2.05
C SER A 43 10.57 3.84 -3.18
N ASP A 44 11.13 4.01 -4.35
CA ASP A 44 10.90 3.10 -5.47
C ASP A 44 11.30 1.67 -5.14
N ILE A 45 10.69 0.71 -5.83
CA ILE A 45 11.08 -0.70 -5.73
C ILE A 45 12.39 -0.88 -6.49
N THR A 46 13.34 -1.57 -5.87
CA THR A 46 14.62 -1.89 -6.51
C THR A 46 14.39 -2.66 -7.81
N PRO A 47 15.03 -2.28 -8.93
CA PRO A 47 14.78 -2.84 -10.27
C PRO A 47 14.82 -4.37 -10.35
N GLU A 48 15.66 -5.02 -9.55
CA GLU A 48 15.77 -6.48 -9.51
C GLU A 48 14.47 -7.21 -9.11
N PHE A 49 13.56 -6.50 -8.42
CA PHE A 49 12.26 -7.05 -7.99
C PHE A 49 11.14 -6.75 -8.98
N LEU A 50 11.34 -5.80 -9.90
CA LEU A 50 10.34 -5.48 -10.93
C LEU A 50 10.23 -6.63 -11.94
N ARG A 51 9.02 -7.10 -12.18
CA ARG A 51 8.74 -8.21 -13.11
C ARG A 51 8.35 -7.70 -14.51
N GLN A 52 9.09 -6.71 -15.00
CA GLN A 52 8.87 -6.06 -16.29
C GLN A 52 9.97 -6.49 -17.28
N GLU A 53 9.61 -6.66 -18.57
CA GLU A 53 10.58 -7.03 -19.61
C GLU A 53 11.67 -5.96 -19.82
N SER A 54 11.30 -4.70 -19.61
CA SER A 54 12.22 -3.57 -19.66
C SER A 54 11.96 -2.60 -18.52
N VAL A 55 13.03 -2.09 -17.91
CA VAL A 55 12.99 -1.09 -16.85
C VAL A 55 13.89 0.07 -17.26
N ASP A 56 13.30 1.24 -17.48
CA ASP A 56 14.08 2.46 -17.69
C ASP A 56 14.59 2.96 -16.34
N LEU A 57 15.88 2.73 -16.08
CA LEU A 57 16.52 3.12 -14.82
C LEU A 57 16.59 4.63 -14.60
N THR A 58 16.39 5.45 -15.65
CA THR A 58 16.38 6.92 -15.52
C THR A 58 15.13 7.44 -14.85
N LEU A 59 14.05 6.64 -14.83
CA LEU A 59 12.76 6.94 -14.18
C LEU A 59 12.70 6.49 -12.71
N ILE A 60 13.76 5.87 -12.20
CA ILE A 60 13.84 5.34 -10.83
C ILE A 60 14.76 6.21 -9.99
N TYR A 61 14.30 6.61 -8.81
CA TYR A 61 15.11 7.38 -7.86
C TYR A 61 16.15 6.50 -7.16
N GLN A 62 17.30 6.30 -7.83
CA GLN A 62 18.35 5.36 -7.46
C GLN A 62 18.94 5.59 -6.04
N ASP A 63 19.03 6.84 -5.62
CA ASP A 63 19.66 7.22 -4.33
C ASP A 63 18.80 6.85 -3.10
N ASP A 64 17.53 6.51 -3.30
CA ASP A 64 16.56 6.22 -2.22
C ASP A 64 16.16 4.74 -2.15
N LEU A 65 16.77 3.86 -2.96
CA LEU A 65 16.43 2.45 -3.02
C LEU A 65 16.73 1.70 -1.72
N GLU A 66 15.85 0.78 -1.33
CA GLU A 66 15.97 -0.01 -0.11
C GLU A 66 15.89 -1.54 -0.39
N PRO A 67 16.92 -2.17 -1.04
CA PRO A 67 16.85 -3.56 -1.46
C PRO A 67 16.58 -4.57 -0.32
N LYS A 68 17.07 -4.25 0.89
CA LYS A 68 16.80 -5.08 2.08
C LYS A 68 15.35 -5.04 2.51
N ARG A 69 14.72 -3.86 2.38
CA ARG A 69 13.30 -3.68 2.64
C ARG A 69 12.46 -4.42 1.60
N ASP A 70 12.81 -4.28 0.32
CA ASP A 70 12.12 -4.95 -0.76
C ASP A 70 12.10 -6.47 -0.53
N ARG A 71 13.26 -7.08 -0.31
CA ARG A 71 13.38 -8.51 -0.04
C ARG A 71 12.49 -8.95 1.12
N TRP A 72 12.56 -8.22 2.24
CA TRP A 72 11.73 -8.51 3.40
C TRP A 72 10.23 -8.41 3.09
N GLU A 73 9.81 -7.35 2.38
CA GLU A 73 8.39 -7.15 2.04
C GLU A 73 7.86 -8.24 1.09
N PHE A 74 8.64 -8.65 0.08
CA PHE A 74 8.25 -9.76 -0.79
C PHE A 74 8.11 -11.09 -0.02
N GLU A 75 9.02 -11.37 0.91
CA GLU A 75 8.92 -12.53 1.80
C GLU A 75 7.70 -12.45 2.72
N ALA A 76 7.46 -11.27 3.32
CA ALA A 76 6.32 -11.03 4.21
C ALA A 76 4.98 -11.16 3.48
N ILE A 77 4.88 -10.66 2.24
CA ILE A 77 3.69 -10.82 1.38
C ILE A 77 3.44 -12.31 1.12
N SER A 78 4.47 -13.06 0.69
CA SER A 78 4.35 -14.50 0.44
C SER A 78 3.87 -15.25 1.68
N ASN A 79 4.44 -14.94 2.85
CA ASN A 79 4.05 -15.54 4.13
C ASN A 79 2.60 -15.18 4.52
N ALA A 80 2.23 -13.90 4.39
CA ALA A 80 0.88 -13.44 4.71
C ALA A 80 -0.17 -14.10 3.81
N LEU A 81 0.08 -14.16 2.50
CA LEU A 81 -0.81 -14.81 1.55
C LEU A 81 -0.99 -16.30 1.84
N ALA A 82 0.10 -17.02 2.11
CA ALA A 82 0.06 -18.45 2.43
C ALA A 82 -0.73 -18.77 3.71
N ARG A 83 -0.79 -17.80 4.65
CA ARG A 83 -1.49 -17.95 5.93
C ARG A 83 -2.88 -17.30 5.96
N GLY A 84 -3.31 -16.67 4.89
CA GLY A 84 -4.59 -15.95 4.84
C GLY A 84 -4.64 -14.73 5.77
N LEU A 85 -3.49 -14.08 6.06
CA LEU A 85 -3.42 -12.95 6.97
C LEU A 85 -3.95 -11.67 6.32
N PRO A 86 -4.61 -10.78 7.06
CA PRO A 86 -5.05 -9.50 6.51
C PRO A 86 -3.84 -8.65 6.07
N ILE A 87 -3.98 -8.03 4.90
CA ILE A 87 -2.96 -7.17 4.28
C ILE A 87 -3.58 -5.80 3.99
N LEU A 88 -2.91 -4.73 4.44
CA LEU A 88 -3.20 -3.36 4.04
C LEU A 88 -1.97 -2.75 3.36
N GLY A 89 -2.10 -2.31 2.10
CA GLY A 89 -1.06 -1.63 1.33
C GLY A 89 -1.34 -0.14 1.18
N ILE A 90 -0.34 0.72 1.40
CA ILE A 90 -0.44 2.17 1.32
C ILE A 90 0.65 2.71 0.39
N CYS A 91 0.29 3.47 -0.63
CA CYS A 91 1.17 4.13 -1.60
C CYS A 91 2.13 3.11 -2.23
N ARG A 92 3.43 3.12 -1.89
CA ARG A 92 4.35 2.07 -2.31
C ARG A 92 3.83 0.65 -1.98
N GLY A 93 3.04 0.49 -0.91
CA GLY A 93 2.47 -0.80 -0.51
C GLY A 93 1.54 -1.43 -1.56
N ILE A 94 0.74 -0.64 -2.29
CA ILE A 94 -0.07 -1.15 -3.40
C ILE A 94 0.82 -1.63 -4.55
N GLN A 95 1.91 -0.90 -4.82
CA GLN A 95 2.86 -1.20 -5.88
C GLN A 95 3.61 -2.51 -5.60
N VAL A 96 4.18 -2.65 -4.40
CA VAL A 96 4.89 -3.87 -3.98
C VAL A 96 3.97 -5.08 -4.00
N LEU A 97 2.73 -4.93 -3.52
CA LEU A 97 1.76 -6.01 -3.51
C LEU A 97 1.38 -6.44 -4.93
N ASN A 98 1.17 -5.47 -5.84
CA ASN A 98 0.91 -5.74 -7.25
C ASN A 98 2.08 -6.48 -7.92
N VAL A 99 3.30 -6.01 -7.74
CA VAL A 99 4.52 -6.62 -8.31
C VAL A 99 4.77 -8.01 -7.72
N ALA A 100 4.56 -8.21 -6.43
CA ALA A 100 4.71 -9.51 -5.78
C ALA A 100 3.78 -10.58 -6.38
N LEU A 101 2.58 -10.17 -6.81
CA LEU A 101 1.59 -11.03 -7.46
C LEU A 101 1.73 -11.09 -8.99
N GLY A 102 2.75 -10.45 -9.57
CA GLY A 102 3.09 -10.54 -11.00
C GLY A 102 2.59 -9.39 -11.88
N GLY A 103 2.07 -8.31 -11.28
CA GLY A 103 1.73 -7.08 -12.00
C GLY A 103 2.95 -6.23 -12.35
N THR A 104 2.73 -5.12 -13.06
CA THR A 104 3.77 -4.17 -13.51
C THR A 104 3.45 -2.75 -13.06
N LEU A 105 4.43 -1.83 -13.17
CA LEU A 105 4.31 -0.43 -12.79
C LEU A 105 4.59 0.50 -13.96
N ILE A 106 3.88 1.63 -13.99
CA ILE A 106 4.31 2.84 -14.67
C ILE A 106 5.36 3.49 -13.77
N LEU A 107 6.56 3.68 -14.28
CA LEU A 107 7.71 4.09 -13.48
C LEU A 107 7.78 5.60 -13.21
N ASP A 108 7.04 6.39 -13.99
CA ASP A 108 6.91 7.83 -13.75
C ASP A 108 5.60 8.36 -14.34
N ILE A 109 4.83 9.07 -13.54
CA ILE A 109 3.59 9.74 -13.92
C ILE A 109 3.62 11.21 -13.47
N PRO A 110 3.12 12.13 -14.26
CA PRO A 110 3.04 13.53 -13.87
C PRO A 110 1.86 13.80 -12.91
N GLY A 111 1.94 14.87 -12.13
CA GLY A 111 0.80 15.44 -11.41
C GLY A 111 0.47 14.83 -10.05
N HIS A 112 0.93 13.63 -9.74
CA HIS A 112 0.61 12.91 -8.50
C HIS A 112 1.60 13.13 -7.34
N GLY A 113 2.74 13.74 -7.59
CA GLY A 113 3.83 13.91 -6.62
C GLY A 113 4.09 15.35 -6.18
N LEU A 114 3.15 16.27 -6.36
CA LEU A 114 3.34 17.70 -6.06
C LEU A 114 3.47 17.93 -4.55
N PRO A 115 4.63 18.42 -4.05
CA PRO A 115 4.91 18.52 -2.61
C PRO A 115 3.89 19.37 -1.84
N GLU A 116 3.37 20.43 -2.47
CA GLU A 116 2.38 21.36 -1.90
C GLU A 116 0.99 20.75 -1.74
N GLN A 117 0.70 19.67 -2.47
CA GLN A 117 -0.62 19.01 -2.50
C GLN A 117 -0.66 17.69 -1.74
N LYS A 118 0.48 17.17 -1.33
CA LYS A 118 0.63 15.81 -0.77
C LYS A 118 -0.22 15.48 0.46
N ASP A 119 -0.68 16.50 1.20
CA ASP A 119 -1.47 16.34 2.41
C ASP A 119 -2.90 16.95 2.21
N GLN A 120 -3.30 17.27 0.98
CA GLN A 120 -4.61 17.82 0.64
C GLN A 120 -5.45 16.78 -0.11
N ASP A 121 -6.69 16.58 0.29
CA ASP A 121 -7.63 15.66 -0.36
C ASP A 121 -8.27 16.35 -1.60
N ILE A 122 -7.49 16.48 -2.67
CA ILE A 122 -7.89 17.21 -3.88
C ILE A 122 -7.98 16.34 -5.14
N GLN A 123 -7.40 15.13 -5.11
CA GLN A 123 -7.43 14.22 -6.25
C GLN A 123 -8.78 13.48 -6.29
N PRO A 124 -9.61 13.70 -7.33
CA PRO A 124 -10.94 13.10 -7.40
C PRO A 124 -10.88 11.62 -7.77
N LEU A 125 -11.71 10.81 -7.12
CA LEU A 125 -11.82 9.38 -7.40
C LEU A 125 -13.14 9.02 -8.05
N ARG A 126 -13.10 8.05 -8.96
CA ARG A 126 -14.25 7.29 -9.44
C ARG A 126 -14.13 5.83 -9.01
N TYR A 127 -15.26 5.17 -8.81
CA TYR A 127 -15.36 3.79 -8.33
C TYR A 127 -16.14 2.94 -9.32
N ASP A 128 -15.81 1.64 -9.39
CA ASP A 128 -16.62 0.66 -10.07
C ASP A 128 -17.47 -0.13 -9.04
N GLY A 129 -18.78 -0.07 -9.21
CA GLY A 129 -19.71 -0.78 -8.33
C GLY A 129 -19.77 -0.23 -6.90
N ARG A 130 -20.14 -1.14 -5.97
CA ARG A 130 -20.25 -0.84 -4.53
C ARG A 130 -18.96 -1.22 -3.84
N VAL A 131 -18.19 -0.22 -3.45
CA VAL A 131 -16.94 -0.34 -2.72
C VAL A 131 -17.17 0.08 -1.27
N GLN A 132 -16.55 -0.63 -0.33
CA GLN A 132 -16.77 -0.40 1.10
C GLN A 132 -16.21 0.95 1.58
N HIS A 133 -15.03 1.33 1.08
CA HIS A 133 -14.37 2.59 1.42
C HIS A 133 -14.35 3.49 0.19
N GLN A 134 -15.21 4.51 0.19
CA GLN A 134 -15.33 5.48 -0.88
C GLN A 134 -15.05 6.89 -0.38
N TYR A 135 -14.22 7.62 -1.09
CA TYR A 135 -13.86 9.01 -0.80
C TYR A 135 -14.03 9.83 -2.07
N GLN A 136 -14.64 11.01 -1.97
CA GLN A 136 -14.81 11.88 -3.13
C GLN A 136 -13.46 12.34 -3.67
N ASN A 137 -12.59 12.78 -2.78
CA ASN A 137 -11.23 13.17 -3.09
C ASN A 137 -10.27 12.53 -2.10
N VAL A 138 -9.02 12.32 -2.53
CA VAL A 138 -7.92 11.81 -1.71
C VAL A 138 -6.67 12.67 -1.89
N ASN A 139 -5.72 12.52 -0.99
CA ASN A 139 -4.39 13.10 -1.16
C ASN A 139 -3.54 12.28 -2.13
N SER A 140 -2.55 12.90 -2.76
CA SER A 140 -1.64 12.26 -3.71
C SER A 140 -0.19 12.63 -3.44
N SER A 141 0.71 11.63 -3.41
CA SER A 141 2.14 11.84 -3.11
C SER A 141 2.99 10.70 -3.67
N HIS A 142 2.85 10.42 -4.97
CA HIS A 142 3.58 9.35 -5.66
C HIS A 142 3.92 9.79 -7.08
N HIS A 143 4.93 9.17 -7.68
CA HIS A 143 5.28 9.35 -9.09
C HIS A 143 5.25 8.04 -9.87
N GLN A 144 5.00 6.91 -9.20
CA GLN A 144 4.80 5.60 -9.82
C GLN A 144 3.38 5.12 -9.57
N ALA A 145 2.86 4.28 -10.47
CA ALA A 145 1.52 3.72 -10.37
C ALA A 145 1.47 2.28 -10.90
N ILE A 146 0.35 1.59 -10.67
CA ILE A 146 0.09 0.29 -11.31
C ILE A 146 -0.12 0.52 -12.81
N ASP A 147 0.61 -0.27 -13.64
CA ASP A 147 0.40 -0.41 -15.08
C ASP A 147 -0.53 -1.60 -15.33
N ARG A 148 0.01 -2.82 -15.27
CA ARG A 148 -0.77 -4.05 -15.38
C ARG A 148 -1.09 -4.59 -13.99
N VAL A 149 -2.37 -4.71 -13.72
CA VAL A 149 -2.88 -5.29 -12.48
C VAL A 149 -2.55 -6.78 -12.43
N ALA A 150 -2.08 -7.26 -11.29
CA ALA A 150 -1.82 -8.68 -11.09
C ALA A 150 -3.13 -9.48 -11.09
N ASP A 151 -3.05 -10.73 -11.52
CA ASP A 151 -4.19 -11.64 -11.52
C ASP A 151 -4.77 -11.81 -10.11
N GLY A 152 -6.09 -11.84 -10.03
CA GLY A 152 -6.83 -11.97 -8.78
C GLY A 152 -7.18 -10.64 -8.11
N PHE A 153 -6.58 -9.52 -8.50
CA PHE A 153 -7.05 -8.22 -8.04
C PHE A 153 -8.31 -7.75 -8.76
N GLU A 154 -9.15 -7.06 -8.02
CA GLU A 154 -10.23 -6.22 -8.48
C GLU A 154 -9.82 -4.76 -8.27
N VAL A 155 -9.92 -3.94 -9.32
CA VAL A 155 -9.69 -2.51 -9.20
C VAL A 155 -10.97 -1.87 -8.69
N GLU A 156 -10.90 -1.22 -7.53
CA GLU A 156 -12.05 -0.59 -6.87
C GLU A 156 -12.15 0.91 -7.15
N ALA A 157 -11.01 1.59 -7.39
CA ALA A 157 -11.01 3.03 -7.68
C ALA A 157 -9.90 3.46 -8.63
N TRP A 158 -10.18 4.53 -9.35
CA TRP A 158 -9.26 5.24 -10.24
C TRP A 158 -9.30 6.75 -9.97
N CYS A 159 -8.22 7.45 -10.24
CA CYS A 159 -8.24 8.89 -10.40
C CYS A 159 -9.14 9.24 -11.59
N THR A 160 -10.02 10.23 -11.43
CA THR A 160 -10.98 10.63 -12.46
C THR A 160 -10.30 11.32 -13.64
N ASP A 161 -9.17 11.98 -13.39
CA ASP A 161 -8.54 12.88 -14.36
C ASP A 161 -7.68 12.14 -15.40
N ASP A 162 -7.11 10.96 -15.03
CA ASP A 162 -6.13 10.26 -15.87
C ASP A 162 -6.22 8.73 -15.80
N ASP A 163 -7.24 8.19 -15.14
CA ASP A 163 -7.48 6.75 -15.00
C ASP A 163 -6.39 5.97 -14.23
N ILE A 164 -5.51 6.65 -13.50
CA ILE A 164 -4.54 5.99 -12.62
C ILE A 164 -5.27 5.18 -11.54
N ILE A 165 -4.82 3.94 -11.35
CA ILE A 165 -5.40 3.02 -10.36
C ILE A 165 -5.04 3.47 -8.95
N GLU A 166 -6.07 3.68 -8.13
CA GLU A 166 -5.94 4.25 -6.79
C GLU A 166 -6.32 3.27 -5.67
N GLN A 167 -7.09 2.22 -5.98
CA GLN A 167 -7.49 1.23 -4.99
C GLN A 167 -7.71 -0.13 -5.65
N VAL A 168 -7.15 -1.18 -5.03
CA VAL A 168 -7.34 -2.58 -5.45
C VAL A 168 -7.64 -3.46 -4.25
N ARG A 169 -8.41 -4.52 -4.49
CA ARG A 169 -8.72 -5.58 -3.53
C ARG A 169 -8.41 -6.95 -4.13
N LEU A 170 -7.78 -7.83 -3.35
CA LEU A 170 -7.58 -9.21 -3.78
C LEU A 170 -8.88 -10.00 -3.59
N ARG A 171 -9.41 -10.53 -4.70
CA ARG A 171 -10.62 -11.37 -4.72
C ARG A 171 -10.37 -12.70 -4.02
N ASP A 172 -11.44 -13.29 -3.49
CA ASP A 172 -11.41 -14.62 -2.86
C ASP A 172 -10.34 -14.75 -1.76
N TYR A 173 -9.97 -13.61 -1.13
CA TYR A 173 -9.00 -13.53 -0.05
C TYR A 173 -9.65 -12.87 1.18
N PRO A 174 -9.34 -13.32 2.43
CA PRO A 174 -10.02 -12.84 3.63
C PRO A 174 -10.02 -11.30 3.78
N PHE A 175 -8.86 -10.68 3.56
CA PHE A 175 -8.70 -9.23 3.49
C PHE A 175 -7.34 -8.88 2.89
N ALA A 176 -7.31 -8.31 1.70
CA ALA A 176 -6.16 -7.63 1.16
C ALA A 176 -6.65 -6.41 0.35
N LEU A 177 -6.53 -5.26 0.97
CA LEU A 177 -6.87 -3.95 0.40
C LEU A 177 -5.59 -3.15 0.23
N ALA A 178 -5.44 -2.50 -0.91
CA ALA A 178 -4.32 -1.60 -1.11
C ALA A 178 -4.75 -0.33 -1.83
N VAL A 179 -4.20 0.80 -1.38
CA VAL A 179 -4.53 2.15 -1.87
C VAL A 179 -3.28 2.90 -2.26
N GLN A 180 -3.37 3.72 -3.32
CA GLN A 180 -2.23 4.50 -3.81
C GLN A 180 -2.07 5.81 -3.02
N TYR A 181 -3.16 6.37 -2.53
CA TYR A 181 -3.17 7.53 -1.63
C TYR A 181 -2.68 7.18 -0.21
N HIS A 182 -2.54 8.20 0.65
CA HIS A 182 -2.04 8.10 2.01
C HIS A 182 -3.16 8.27 3.06
N PRO A 183 -3.91 7.21 3.40
CA PRO A 183 -5.01 7.29 4.36
C PRO A 183 -4.54 7.60 5.79
N GLU A 184 -3.27 7.36 6.11
CA GLU A 184 -2.71 7.69 7.42
C GLU A 184 -2.65 9.19 7.70
N ARG A 185 -2.81 10.05 6.68
CA ARG A 185 -2.69 11.51 6.81
C ARG A 185 -3.98 12.21 7.18
N GLY A 186 -5.12 11.52 7.19
CA GLY A 186 -6.42 12.13 7.44
C GLY A 186 -7.38 11.28 8.26
N LYS A 187 -8.14 11.91 9.16
CA LYS A 187 -9.16 11.22 9.98
C LYS A 187 -10.34 10.69 9.17
N ILE A 188 -10.58 11.23 7.99
CA ILE A 188 -11.66 10.74 7.11
C ILE A 188 -11.47 9.27 6.73
N TYR A 189 -10.24 8.76 6.83
CA TYR A 189 -9.86 7.39 6.50
C TYR A 189 -9.88 6.42 7.70
N ASP A 190 -10.32 6.88 8.90
CA ASP A 190 -10.34 6.04 10.12
C ASP A 190 -11.04 4.71 9.88
N ALA A 191 -12.17 4.70 9.15
CA ALA A 191 -12.94 3.49 8.87
C ALA A 191 -12.15 2.41 8.09
N LEU A 192 -11.21 2.81 7.24
CA LEU A 192 -10.35 1.88 6.50
C LEU A 192 -9.39 1.14 7.45
N PHE A 193 -8.79 1.86 8.40
CA PHE A 193 -7.92 1.24 9.41
C PHE A 193 -8.71 0.38 10.40
N GLU A 194 -9.91 0.82 10.82
CA GLU A 194 -10.78 0.03 11.70
C GLU A 194 -11.19 -1.30 11.06
N ASP A 195 -11.47 -1.31 9.76
CA ASP A 195 -11.76 -2.55 9.04
C ASP A 195 -10.54 -3.49 9.02
N PHE A 196 -9.34 -2.97 8.73
CA PHE A 196 -8.12 -3.76 8.82
C PHE A 196 -7.87 -4.32 10.23
N PHE A 197 -8.02 -3.51 11.28
CA PHE A 197 -7.83 -3.93 12.66
C PHE A 197 -8.85 -4.97 13.11
N ALA A 198 -10.11 -4.86 12.66
CA ALA A 198 -11.13 -5.86 12.93
C ALA A 198 -10.77 -7.24 12.36
N ARG A 199 -10.08 -7.28 11.20
CA ARG A 199 -9.61 -8.53 10.59
C ARG A 199 -8.46 -9.17 11.37
N LEU A 200 -7.57 -8.37 12.00
CA LEU A 200 -6.52 -8.89 12.89
C LEU A 200 -7.12 -9.66 14.06
N LYS A 201 -8.24 -9.18 14.61
CA LYS A 201 -8.93 -9.81 15.76
C LYS A 201 -9.62 -11.12 15.37
N SER A 202 -10.24 -11.18 14.20
CA SER A 202 -10.95 -12.37 13.73
C SER A 202 -10.03 -13.52 13.31
N ALA A 203 -8.79 -13.24 12.95
CA ALA A 203 -7.81 -14.28 12.59
C ALA A 203 -7.34 -15.13 13.79
N LYS A 204 -7.66 -14.72 15.02
CA LYS A 204 -7.27 -15.42 16.29
C LYS A 204 -8.37 -16.31 16.87
N SER A 205 -9.52 -16.41 16.22
CA SER A 205 -10.68 -17.22 16.68
C SER A 205 -10.66 -18.65 16.06
#